data_d2cdd4d0086745e0d734f6e4da8d54ac
#
_entry.id   d2cdd4d0086745e0d734f6e4da8d54ac
#
_cell.length_a   1.000
_cell.length_b   1.000
_cell.length_c   1.000
_cell.angle_alpha   90.00
_cell.angle_beta   90.00
_cell.angle_gamma   90.00
#
_symmetry.space_group_name_H-M   'P 1'
#
loop_
_entity.id
_entity.type
_entity.pdbx_description
1 polymer ?
#
loop_
_entity_poly.entity_id
_entity_poly.type
_entity_poly.pdbx_seq_one_letter_code
_entity_poly.pdbx_strand_id
1 'polypeptide(L)'
;MKSFYIVILLFVFCFLIFIYRSITSSVFLQNKEKVNIVFYGQNSFFYSFDKSGDTNYIIKMSSDLKSLVPGGYGFYRLGSLGKLVSLEKKSDIFQKTYSAATSAIVDLYFYPKDTSIYYNNSDDHASFPSISNILFYRSNANWVDRIFIYFLSLGRVLFPS
;
A
#
# COMPACT_ATOMS: atom_id res chain seq x y z
N MET A 1 -1.07 0.32 -46.07
CA MET A 1 -2.10 -0.32 -45.24
C MET A 1 -1.60 -1.53 -44.46
N LYS A 2 -0.90 -2.50 -45.05
CA LYS A 2 -0.41 -3.72 -44.34
C LYS A 2 0.46 -3.40 -43.13
N SER A 3 1.38 -2.43 -43.22
CA SER A 3 2.25 -2.03 -42.10
C SER A 3 1.47 -1.46 -40.91
N PHE A 4 0.36 -0.79 -41.12
CA PHE A 4 -0.49 -0.24 -40.08
C PHE A 4 -1.15 -1.34 -39.21
N TYR A 5 -1.63 -2.39 -39.86
CA TYR A 5 -2.21 -3.54 -39.14
C TYR A 5 -1.17 -4.30 -38.32
N ILE A 6 0.07 -4.40 -38.78
CA ILE A 6 1.17 -5.03 -38.04
C ILE A 6 1.47 -4.25 -36.77
N VAL A 7 1.49 -2.90 -36.85
CA VAL A 7 1.72 -2.06 -35.67
C VAL A 7 0.59 -2.19 -34.63
N ILE A 8 -0.66 -2.22 -35.10
CA ILE A 8 -1.81 -2.44 -34.21
C ILE A 8 -1.73 -3.82 -33.54
N LEU A 9 -1.40 -4.86 -34.30
CA LEU A 9 -1.29 -6.22 -33.77
C LEU A 9 -0.20 -6.32 -32.70
N LEU A 10 0.96 -5.70 -32.93
CA LEU A 10 2.04 -5.63 -31.95
C LEU A 10 1.61 -4.88 -30.69
N PHE A 11 0.91 -3.76 -30.83
CA PHE A 11 0.41 -3.00 -29.69
C PHE A 11 -0.57 -3.83 -28.86
N VAL A 12 -1.53 -4.50 -29.48
CA VAL A 12 -2.48 -5.39 -28.81
C VAL A 12 -1.75 -6.52 -28.11
N PHE A 13 -0.76 -7.14 -28.74
CA PHE A 13 0.02 -8.21 -28.14
C PHE A 13 0.81 -7.75 -26.90
N CYS A 14 1.50 -6.60 -27.00
CA CYS A 14 2.20 -6.00 -25.83
C CYS A 14 1.22 -5.65 -24.71
N PHE A 15 0.03 -5.14 -25.04
CA PHE A 15 -1.00 -4.81 -24.06
C PHE A 15 -1.53 -6.06 -23.34
N LEU A 16 -1.77 -7.15 -24.05
CA LEU A 16 -2.17 -8.43 -23.46
C LEU A 16 -1.10 -8.99 -22.53
N ILE A 17 0.17 -8.92 -22.92
CA ILE A 17 1.29 -9.32 -22.04
C ILE A 17 1.32 -8.46 -20.78
N PHE A 18 1.13 -7.14 -20.92
CA PHE A 18 1.10 -6.23 -19.77
C PHE A 18 -0.03 -6.57 -18.81
N ILE A 19 -1.25 -6.82 -19.32
CA ILE A 19 -2.39 -7.24 -18.51
C ILE A 19 -2.08 -8.58 -17.80
N TYR A 20 -1.60 -9.57 -18.54
CA TYR A 20 -1.27 -10.87 -17.99
C TYR A 20 -0.26 -10.77 -16.85
N ARG A 21 0.84 -10.02 -17.04
CA ARG A 21 1.84 -9.80 -15.99
C ARG A 21 1.27 -9.07 -14.78
N SER A 22 0.42 -8.10 -14.99
CA SER A 22 -0.22 -7.35 -13.90
C SER A 22 -1.15 -8.23 -13.07
N ILE A 23 -1.89 -9.12 -13.71
CA ILE A 23 -2.78 -10.08 -13.03
C ILE A 23 -1.94 -11.08 -12.22
N THR A 24 -0.92 -11.68 -12.83
CA THR A 24 -0.09 -12.70 -12.16
C THR A 24 0.75 -12.14 -11.02
N SER A 25 1.10 -10.85 -11.05
CA SER A 25 1.86 -10.17 -10.00
C SER A 25 0.99 -9.53 -8.92
N SER A 26 -0.34 -9.55 -9.05
CA SER A 26 -1.23 -8.97 -8.04
C SER A 26 -1.23 -9.75 -6.75
N VAL A 27 -1.01 -9.06 -5.61
CA VAL A 27 -1.03 -9.64 -4.27
C VAL A 27 -2.42 -10.18 -3.93
N PHE A 28 -3.47 -9.47 -4.35
CA PHE A 28 -4.86 -9.89 -4.11
C PHE A 28 -5.23 -11.16 -4.87
N LEU A 29 -4.64 -11.40 -6.04
CA LEU A 29 -4.91 -12.59 -6.86
C LEU A 29 -4.01 -13.77 -6.49
N GLN A 30 -2.92 -13.54 -5.75
CA GLN A 30 -2.15 -14.62 -5.16
C GLN A 30 -2.98 -15.35 -4.09
N ASN A 31 -2.73 -16.65 -3.93
CA ASN A 31 -3.47 -17.50 -2.98
C ASN A 31 -3.05 -17.25 -1.53
N LYS A 32 -3.20 -16.00 -1.05
CA LYS A 32 -2.98 -15.62 0.35
C LYS A 32 -4.34 -15.52 1.04
N GLU A 33 -4.42 -16.04 2.24
CA GLU A 33 -5.61 -15.93 3.08
C GLU A 33 -5.84 -14.50 3.53
N LYS A 34 -4.74 -13.80 3.88
CA LYS A 34 -4.76 -12.40 4.36
C LYS A 34 -3.87 -11.50 3.51
N VAL A 35 -4.31 -10.26 3.33
CA VAL A 35 -3.54 -9.20 2.69
C VAL A 35 -3.41 -8.03 3.67
N ASN A 36 -2.18 -7.70 4.01
CA ASN A 36 -1.85 -6.63 4.94
C ASN A 36 -1.34 -5.41 4.19
N ILE A 37 -1.97 -4.26 4.44
CA ILE A 37 -1.73 -3.02 3.71
C ILE A 37 -1.41 -1.91 4.72
N VAL A 38 -0.38 -1.11 4.43
CA VAL A 38 -0.03 0.07 5.20
C VAL A 38 -0.22 1.33 4.37
N PHE A 39 -0.88 2.30 4.94
CA PHE A 39 -0.91 3.67 4.46
C PHE A 39 -0.10 4.56 5.41
N TYR A 40 1.04 5.04 4.91
CA TYR A 40 1.88 5.98 5.64
C TYR A 40 1.41 7.41 5.41
N GLY A 41 1.35 8.18 6.49
CA GLY A 41 0.95 9.59 6.46
C GLY A 41 1.06 10.21 7.85
N GLN A 42 0.35 11.30 8.07
CA GLN A 42 0.27 11.97 9.38
C GLN A 42 -0.23 11.00 10.46
N ASN A 43 -1.25 10.21 10.13
CA ASN A 43 -1.64 9.01 10.85
C ASN A 43 -1.38 7.82 9.93
N SER A 44 -0.59 6.89 10.41
CA SER A 44 -0.35 5.66 9.67
C SER A 44 -1.40 4.62 10.03
N PHE A 45 -1.90 3.93 9.03
CA PHE A 45 -2.92 2.89 9.23
C PHE A 45 -2.43 1.57 8.67
N PHE A 46 -2.57 0.54 9.46
CA PHE A 46 -2.38 -0.84 9.04
C PHE A 46 -3.75 -1.50 8.88
N TYR A 47 -3.99 -2.04 7.72
CA TYR A 47 -5.21 -2.77 7.36
C TYR A 47 -4.87 -4.22 7.14
N SER A 48 -5.61 -5.12 7.76
CA SER A 48 -5.54 -6.55 7.49
C SER A 48 -6.87 -7.01 6.92
N PHE A 49 -6.85 -7.52 5.71
CA PHE A 49 -8.01 -8.04 5.00
C PHE A 49 -7.94 -9.56 4.94
N ASP A 50 -8.95 -10.19 5.50
CA ASP A 50 -9.17 -11.62 5.33
C ASP A 50 -10.04 -11.85 4.10
N LYS A 51 -9.60 -12.71 3.18
CA LYS A 51 -10.36 -13.05 1.98
C LYS A 51 -11.58 -13.91 2.28
N SER A 52 -11.56 -14.66 3.39
CA SER A 52 -12.73 -15.42 3.87
C SER A 52 -13.85 -14.52 4.41
N GLY A 53 -13.53 -13.24 4.68
CA GLY A 53 -14.48 -12.26 5.20
C GLY A 53 -14.65 -12.28 6.71
N ASP A 54 -14.02 -13.21 7.43
CA ASP A 54 -14.29 -13.45 8.85
C ASP A 54 -13.70 -12.37 9.76
N THR A 55 -12.55 -11.80 9.43
CA THR A 55 -11.89 -10.83 10.31
C THR A 55 -11.10 -9.78 9.54
N ASN A 56 -11.63 -8.58 9.53
CA ASN A 56 -10.91 -7.42 9.02
C ASN A 56 -10.64 -6.47 10.18
N TYR A 57 -9.41 -6.01 10.34
CA TYR A 57 -9.09 -5.02 11.36
C TYR A 57 -8.22 -3.88 10.83
N ILE A 58 -8.36 -2.75 11.51
CA ILE A 58 -7.64 -1.52 11.22
C ILE A 58 -6.90 -1.13 12.49
N ILE A 59 -5.59 -0.94 12.38
CA ILE A 59 -4.75 -0.46 13.46
C ILE A 59 -4.24 0.93 13.09
N LYS A 60 -4.63 1.95 13.86
CA LYS A 60 -4.04 3.29 13.80
C LYS A 60 -2.73 3.29 14.57
N MET A 61 -1.67 3.75 13.91
CA MET A 61 -0.33 3.88 14.51
C MET A 61 0.04 5.34 14.63
N SER A 62 0.37 5.75 15.85
CA SER A 62 0.83 7.12 16.12
C SER A 62 2.16 7.41 15.41
N SER A 63 2.30 8.62 14.89
CA SER A 63 3.54 9.12 14.31
C SER A 63 4.70 9.14 15.31
N ASP A 64 4.42 9.24 16.61
CA ASP A 64 5.43 9.25 17.68
C ASP A 64 5.85 7.86 18.14
N LEU A 65 5.15 6.80 17.69
CA LEU A 65 5.53 5.43 18.00
C LEU A 65 6.94 5.14 17.49
N LYS A 66 7.82 4.72 18.41
CA LYS A 66 9.17 4.29 18.06
C LYS A 66 9.13 2.81 17.66
N SER A 67 9.65 2.52 16.48
CA SER A 67 9.80 1.16 15.97
C SER A 67 11.21 0.89 15.51
N LEU A 68 11.62 -0.36 15.59
CA LEU A 68 12.88 -0.82 15.02
C LEU A 68 12.77 -0.76 13.48
N VAL A 69 13.73 -0.08 12.86
CA VAL A 69 13.90 -0.08 11.41
C VAL A 69 14.95 -1.12 11.04
N PRO A 70 14.56 -2.24 10.43
CA PRO A 70 15.49 -3.30 10.03
C PRO A 70 16.53 -2.79 9.01
N GLY A 71 17.72 -3.39 9.04
CA GLY A 71 18.81 -2.99 8.13
C GLY A 71 19.88 -2.14 8.79
N GLY A 72 19.94 -2.11 10.12
CA GLY A 72 21.00 -1.42 10.87
C GLY A 72 20.69 0.06 11.17
N TYR A 73 19.49 0.53 10.85
CA TYR A 73 19.10 1.93 11.09
C TYR A 73 18.78 2.24 12.57
N GLY A 74 18.43 1.22 13.37
CA GLY A 74 18.06 1.40 14.78
C GLY A 74 16.59 1.81 14.94
N PHE A 75 16.28 2.57 16.02
CA PHE A 75 14.91 2.97 16.36
C PHE A 75 14.58 4.33 15.80
N TYR A 76 13.47 4.40 15.05
CA TYR A 76 12.92 5.65 14.50
C TYR A 76 11.47 5.84 14.91
N ARG A 77 11.03 7.09 15.00
CA ARG A 77 9.59 7.40 15.07
C ARG A 77 8.95 7.10 13.72
N LEU A 78 7.76 6.48 13.71
CA LEU A 78 7.06 6.16 12.47
C LEU A 78 6.84 7.40 11.59
N GLY A 79 6.51 8.54 12.19
CA GLY A 79 6.34 9.81 11.46
C GLY A 79 7.60 10.33 10.74
N SER A 80 8.79 9.84 11.08
CA SER A 80 10.05 10.25 10.42
C SER A 80 10.50 9.27 9.33
N LEU A 81 9.81 8.15 9.14
CA LEU A 81 10.19 7.14 8.14
C LEU A 81 10.20 7.68 6.72
N GLY A 82 9.27 8.57 6.36
CA GLY A 82 9.23 9.18 5.04
C GLY A 82 10.53 9.90 4.71
N LYS A 83 11.10 10.64 5.68
CA LYS A 83 12.38 11.31 5.50
C LYS A 83 13.54 10.33 5.33
N LEU A 84 13.56 9.25 6.13
CA LEU A 84 14.56 8.19 6.00
C LEU A 84 14.49 7.52 4.63
N VAL A 85 13.29 7.14 4.16
CA VAL A 85 13.08 6.56 2.83
C VAL A 85 13.56 7.50 1.71
N SER A 86 13.31 8.80 1.86
CA SER A 86 13.76 9.80 0.89
C SER A 86 15.29 9.91 0.82
N LEU A 87 15.97 9.83 1.97
CA LEU A 87 17.43 9.88 2.05
C LEU A 87 18.08 8.61 1.49
N GLU A 88 17.57 7.45 1.90
CA GLU A 88 18.09 6.14 1.52
C GLU A 88 17.67 5.70 0.11
N LYS A 89 16.65 6.34 -0.46
CA LYS A 89 16.01 5.96 -1.74
C LYS A 89 15.50 4.49 -1.76
N LYS A 90 15.12 3.98 -0.59
CA LYS A 90 14.66 2.60 -0.37
C LYS A 90 13.27 2.60 0.23
N SER A 91 12.25 2.35 -0.58
CA SER A 91 10.86 2.35 -0.11
C SER A 91 10.46 1.08 0.65
N ASP A 92 11.21 -0.02 0.51
CA ASP A 92 11.00 -1.26 1.26
C ASP A 92 11.23 -1.11 2.79
N ILE A 93 11.83 -0.01 3.22
CA ILE A 93 11.93 0.38 4.63
C ILE A 93 10.53 0.47 5.26
N PHE A 94 9.53 1.00 4.57
CA PHE A 94 8.15 1.02 5.08
C PHE A 94 7.66 -0.40 5.36
N GLN A 95 7.75 -1.29 4.38
CA GLN A 95 7.32 -2.67 4.52
C GLN A 95 7.97 -3.36 5.72
N LYS A 96 9.30 -3.29 5.81
CA LYS A 96 10.08 -3.94 6.86
C LYS A 96 9.77 -3.38 8.25
N THR A 97 9.68 -2.05 8.37
CA THR A 97 9.43 -1.39 9.65
C THR A 97 8.04 -1.67 10.18
N TYR A 98 7.02 -1.57 9.32
CA TYR A 98 5.66 -1.87 9.74
C TYR A 98 5.45 -3.35 9.99
N SER A 99 6.12 -4.24 9.26
CA SER A 99 6.11 -5.68 9.58
C SER A 99 6.73 -5.96 10.95
N ALA A 100 7.82 -5.28 11.32
CA ALA A 100 8.42 -5.39 12.65
C ALA A 100 7.51 -4.82 13.74
N ALA A 101 6.84 -3.69 13.47
CA ALA A 101 5.95 -3.02 14.43
C ALA A 101 4.66 -3.80 14.71
N THR A 102 4.13 -4.50 13.71
CA THR A 102 2.85 -5.24 13.81
C THR A 102 3.02 -6.73 14.04
N SER A 103 4.24 -7.25 13.94
CA SER A 103 4.52 -8.70 13.92
C SER A 103 3.75 -9.45 12.82
N ALA A 104 3.34 -8.74 11.75
CA ALA A 104 2.64 -9.28 10.59
C ALA A 104 3.37 -8.87 9.31
N ILE A 105 3.41 -9.75 8.32
CA ILE A 105 4.05 -9.42 7.05
C ILE A 105 3.18 -8.38 6.32
N VAL A 106 3.73 -7.20 6.06
CA VAL A 106 3.11 -6.18 5.21
C VAL A 106 3.30 -6.56 3.75
N ASP A 107 2.20 -6.68 3.01
CA ASP A 107 2.23 -7.04 1.59
C ASP A 107 2.31 -5.80 0.71
N LEU A 108 1.49 -4.80 1.01
CA LEU A 108 1.38 -3.57 0.25
C LEU A 108 1.60 -2.35 1.16
N TYR A 109 2.27 -1.34 0.63
CA TYR A 109 2.44 -0.07 1.33
C TYR A 109 2.23 1.11 0.40
N PHE A 110 1.65 2.18 0.94
CA PHE A 110 1.34 3.42 0.26
C PHE A 110 1.91 4.59 1.04
N TYR A 111 2.53 5.54 0.35
CA TYR A 111 3.09 6.74 0.96
C TYR A 111 3.01 7.95 0.03
N PRO A 112 2.87 9.18 0.56
CA PRO A 112 2.78 10.38 -0.25
C PRO A 112 4.09 10.65 -1.00
N LYS A 113 4.02 11.40 -2.10
CA LYS A 113 5.21 11.81 -2.86
C LYS A 113 6.12 12.71 -2.01
N ASP A 114 5.51 13.60 -1.25
CA ASP A 114 6.22 14.52 -0.35
C ASP A 114 6.37 13.84 1.01
N THR A 115 7.60 13.51 1.34
CA THR A 115 7.96 12.80 2.57
C THR A 115 8.41 13.79 3.63
N SER A 116 7.45 14.50 4.24
CA SER A 116 7.67 15.32 5.41
C SER A 116 7.78 14.47 6.68
N ILE A 117 8.26 15.09 7.76
CA ILE A 117 8.22 14.48 9.09
C ILE A 117 6.84 14.79 9.68
N TYR A 118 6.13 13.75 10.09
CA TYR A 118 4.83 13.87 10.72
C TYR A 118 4.96 13.82 12.24
N TYR A 119 4.14 14.64 12.91
CA TYR A 119 3.99 14.68 14.36
C TYR A 119 2.56 14.26 14.73
N ASN A 120 2.39 13.71 15.92
CA ASN A 120 1.09 13.23 16.35
C ASN A 120 0.11 14.40 16.50
N ASN A 121 -0.98 14.37 15.73
CA ASN A 121 -2.16 15.20 15.96
C ASN A 121 -3.28 14.27 16.44
N SER A 122 -3.82 14.56 17.61
CA SER A 122 -4.67 13.67 18.42
C SER A 122 -6.05 13.35 17.83
N ASP A 123 -6.51 14.02 16.79
CA ASP A 123 -7.96 14.15 16.54
C ASP A 123 -8.54 13.37 15.34
N ASP A 124 -7.73 12.58 14.62
CA ASP A 124 -8.27 11.87 13.47
C ASP A 124 -8.78 10.48 13.83
N HIS A 125 -10.07 10.26 13.64
CA HIS A 125 -10.68 8.93 13.67
C HIS A 125 -10.05 8.03 12.60
N ALA A 126 -9.92 6.74 12.90
CA ALA A 126 -9.47 5.74 11.92
C ALA A 126 -10.49 5.68 10.78
N SER A 127 -10.13 6.24 9.64
CA SER A 127 -10.95 6.19 8.43
C SER A 127 -10.21 5.43 7.32
N PHE A 128 -10.97 4.85 6.42
CA PHE A 128 -10.37 4.25 5.23
C PHE A 128 -9.67 5.33 4.39
N PRO A 129 -8.52 5.04 3.75
CA PRO A 129 -7.80 6.02 2.96
C PRO A 129 -8.68 6.54 1.83
N SER A 130 -8.56 7.84 1.55
CA SER A 130 -9.29 8.46 0.45
C SER A 130 -8.91 7.84 -0.89
N ILE A 131 -9.81 7.89 -1.85
CA ILE A 131 -9.57 7.42 -3.22
C ILE A 131 -8.31 8.05 -3.82
N SER A 132 -8.08 9.35 -3.53
CA SER A 132 -6.87 10.05 -3.96
C SER A 132 -5.59 9.40 -3.40
N ASN A 133 -5.59 8.94 -2.16
CA ASN A 133 -4.43 8.24 -1.57
C ASN A 133 -4.17 6.90 -2.27
N ILE A 134 -5.22 6.15 -2.60
CA ILE A 134 -5.09 4.88 -3.32
C ILE A 134 -4.50 5.08 -4.72
N LEU A 135 -4.92 6.14 -5.42
CA LEU A 135 -4.52 6.38 -6.81
C LEU A 135 -3.16 7.09 -6.93
N PHE A 136 -2.89 8.09 -6.10
CA PHE A 136 -1.76 9.01 -6.29
C PHE A 136 -0.57 8.76 -5.37
N TYR A 137 -0.72 7.99 -4.29
CA TYR A 137 0.41 7.64 -3.44
C TYR A 137 1.39 6.72 -4.18
N ARG A 138 2.67 6.88 -3.86
CA ARG A 138 3.69 5.90 -4.24
C ARG A 138 3.44 4.59 -3.50
N SER A 139 3.71 3.47 -4.15
CA SER A 139 3.40 2.16 -3.61
C SER A 139 4.19 1.07 -4.35
N ASN A 140 4.29 -0.11 -3.74
CA ASN A 140 4.67 -1.34 -4.42
C ASN A 140 3.46 -2.04 -5.08
N ALA A 141 2.23 -1.56 -4.83
CA ALA A 141 1.01 -2.09 -5.43
C ALA A 141 0.98 -1.85 -6.95
N ASN A 142 0.61 -2.85 -7.70
CA ASN A 142 0.30 -2.70 -9.12
C ASN A 142 -1.10 -2.09 -9.32
N TRP A 143 -1.50 -1.81 -10.57
CA TRP A 143 -2.79 -1.18 -10.85
C TRP A 143 -3.99 -2.10 -10.51
N VAL A 144 -3.82 -3.44 -10.63
CA VAL A 144 -4.85 -4.43 -10.25
C VAL A 144 -5.08 -4.38 -8.75
N ASP A 145 -4.01 -4.37 -7.94
CA ASP A 145 -4.11 -4.25 -6.49
C ASP A 145 -4.82 -2.96 -6.06
N ARG A 146 -4.53 -1.83 -6.74
CA ARG A 146 -5.19 -0.54 -6.48
C ARG A 146 -6.70 -0.60 -6.75
N ILE A 147 -7.11 -1.29 -7.82
CA ILE A 147 -8.53 -1.51 -8.13
C ILE A 147 -9.20 -2.33 -7.02
N PHE A 148 -8.59 -3.41 -6.56
CA PHE A 148 -9.13 -4.20 -5.45
C PHE A 148 -9.27 -3.38 -4.17
N ILE A 149 -8.25 -2.60 -3.79
CA ILE A 149 -8.30 -1.71 -2.61
C ILE A 149 -9.42 -0.68 -2.77
N TYR A 150 -9.59 -0.12 -3.95
CA TYR A 150 -10.67 0.82 -4.24
C TYR A 150 -12.05 0.19 -4.03
N PHE A 151 -12.30 -1.01 -4.55
CA PHE A 151 -13.57 -1.71 -4.33
C PHE A 151 -13.79 -2.07 -2.86
N LEU A 152 -12.75 -2.48 -2.14
CA LEU A 152 -12.82 -2.72 -0.69
C LEU A 152 -13.17 -1.43 0.07
N SER A 153 -12.64 -0.28 -0.36
CA SER A 153 -12.98 1.01 0.25
C SER A 153 -14.44 1.40 0.03
N LEU A 154 -14.97 1.15 -1.16
CA LEU A 154 -16.38 1.41 -1.49
C LEU A 154 -17.33 0.49 -0.71
N GLY A 155 -17.01 -0.80 -0.63
CA GLY A 155 -17.84 -1.76 0.12
C GLY A 155 -18.00 -1.38 1.59
N ARG A 156 -16.95 -0.82 2.23
CA ARG A 156 -17.01 -0.36 3.62
C ARG A 156 -17.71 0.97 3.82
N VAL A 157 -17.69 1.84 2.81
CA VAL A 157 -18.46 3.10 2.84
C VAL A 157 -19.95 2.82 2.71
N LEU A 158 -20.31 1.79 1.92
CA LEU A 158 -21.72 1.45 1.66
C LEU A 158 -22.33 0.54 2.74
N PHE A 159 -21.51 -0.25 3.45
CA PHE A 159 -21.94 -1.17 4.51
C PHE A 159 -21.05 -1.02 5.74
N PRO A 160 -21.18 0.11 6.50
CA PRO A 160 -20.53 0.22 7.79
C PRO A 160 -21.12 -0.81 8.74
N SER A 161 -20.30 -1.77 9.16
CA SER A 161 -20.65 -2.76 10.21
C SER A 161 -20.56 -2.13 11.58
#